data_2d39f7693e184fd00694e8d3447e7e78
#
_entry.id   2d39f7693e184fd00694e8d3447e7e78
#
_cell.length_a   1.000
_cell.length_b   1.000
_cell.length_c   1.000
_cell.angle_alpha   90.00
_cell.angle_beta   90.00
_cell.angle_gamma   90.00
#
_symmetry.space_group_name_H-M   'P 1'
#
loop_
_entity.id
_entity.type
_entity.pdbx_description
1 polymer ?
#
loop_
_entity_poly.entity_id
_entity_poly.type
_entity_poly.pdbx_seq_one_letter_code
_entity_poly.pdbx_strand_id
1 'polypeptide(L)'
;MADDVRALSTQLAQDPQSLVFLRLAETLRRKGQLEAALRVALNGLERHPHLADAHDLYARVLTDKHDYERAFDEWDMALRIAPNHTGALKGLAFLYFKVGDLTQAEAHLELAQRIEPDDPSIAQAIAMVRGGTAPVHAEAHAPSSPPPSSPPVPALDEARVFAGLEGAHEGLVLIDAAGRVLGGALRTPAGADVTDAVAAYLAGVSQEAARTAKLLGLGTWSGLSAEGRHGNVHVSHPSKEALLLVVRDRGVPLGRLAILAQRATAMAQRWLEQQ
;
A
#
# COMPACT_ATOMS: atom_id res chain seq x y z
N MET A 1 15.29 -30.79 2.85
CA MET A 1 14.70 -29.43 3.05
C MET A 1 15.59 -28.44 3.81
N ALA A 2 16.20 -28.79 4.97
CA ALA A 2 17.22 -27.93 5.60
C ALA A 2 18.52 -27.96 4.78
N ASP A 3 18.84 -29.10 4.20
CA ASP A 3 20.02 -29.29 3.36
C ASP A 3 20.00 -28.44 2.08
N ASP A 4 18.81 -28.15 1.52
CA ASP A 4 18.66 -27.29 0.33
C ASP A 4 19.08 -25.84 0.59
N VAL A 5 18.66 -25.27 1.72
CA VAL A 5 19.05 -23.89 2.10
C VAL A 5 20.55 -23.82 2.31
N ARG A 6 21.15 -24.82 2.99
CA ARG A 6 22.58 -24.85 3.26
C ARG A 6 23.38 -25.01 1.96
N ALA A 7 22.95 -25.90 1.06
CA ALA A 7 23.59 -26.09 -0.25
C ALA A 7 23.53 -24.82 -1.11
N LEU A 8 22.33 -24.19 -1.19
CA LEU A 8 22.16 -22.94 -1.96
C LEU A 8 22.97 -21.77 -1.35
N SER A 9 23.04 -21.68 -0.02
CA SER A 9 23.83 -20.66 0.67
C SER A 9 25.34 -20.86 0.42
N THR A 10 25.81 -22.10 0.43
CA THR A 10 27.21 -22.43 0.10
C THR A 10 27.54 -22.07 -1.33
N GLN A 11 26.65 -22.40 -2.25
CA GLN A 11 26.81 -22.08 -3.68
C GLN A 11 26.84 -20.57 -3.91
N LEU A 12 25.94 -19.81 -3.26
CA LEU A 12 25.92 -18.35 -3.35
C LEU A 12 27.18 -17.72 -2.74
N ALA A 13 27.72 -18.31 -1.66
CA ALA A 13 28.97 -17.86 -1.04
C ALA A 13 30.20 -18.08 -1.96
N GLN A 14 30.19 -19.16 -2.74
CA GLN A 14 31.25 -19.45 -3.73
C GLN A 14 31.16 -18.56 -4.97
N ASP A 15 29.95 -18.27 -5.42
CA ASP A 15 29.68 -17.36 -6.55
C ASP A 15 28.59 -16.33 -6.18
N PRO A 16 28.98 -15.17 -5.64
CA PRO A 16 28.04 -14.13 -5.25
C PRO A 16 27.27 -13.48 -6.42
N GLN A 17 27.71 -13.69 -7.68
CA GLN A 17 27.04 -13.20 -8.87
C GLN A 17 26.04 -14.22 -9.45
N SER A 18 25.99 -15.41 -8.88
CA SER A 18 25.08 -16.45 -9.31
C SER A 18 23.62 -16.10 -9.06
N LEU A 19 22.75 -16.41 -10.02
CA LEU A 19 21.29 -16.28 -9.88
C LEU A 19 20.68 -17.28 -8.88
N VAL A 20 21.49 -18.09 -8.22
CA VAL A 20 21.07 -19.00 -7.14
C VAL A 20 20.37 -18.25 -6.00
N PHE A 21 20.65 -16.96 -5.82
CA PHE A 21 19.93 -16.14 -4.83
C PHE A 21 18.41 -16.16 -5.02
N LEU A 22 17.91 -16.23 -6.27
CA LEU A 22 16.47 -16.33 -6.55
C LEU A 22 15.85 -17.58 -5.89
N ARG A 23 16.51 -18.73 -6.05
CA ARG A 23 16.05 -19.98 -5.44
C ARG A 23 16.21 -19.97 -3.93
N LEU A 24 17.31 -19.42 -3.43
CA LEU A 24 17.57 -19.33 -1.99
C LEU A 24 16.54 -18.43 -1.30
N ALA A 25 16.32 -17.23 -1.81
CA ALA A 25 15.36 -16.29 -1.21
C ALA A 25 13.92 -16.82 -1.29
N GLU A 26 13.52 -17.44 -2.42
CA GLU A 26 12.20 -18.07 -2.54
C GLU A 26 12.03 -19.25 -1.55
N THR A 27 13.07 -20.06 -1.37
CA THR A 27 13.04 -21.17 -0.41
C THR A 27 12.91 -20.66 1.03
N LEU A 28 13.63 -19.60 1.39
CA LEU A 28 13.55 -18.94 2.68
C LEU A 28 12.16 -18.32 2.90
N ARG A 29 11.61 -17.62 1.89
CA ARG A 29 10.27 -17.03 1.90
C ARG A 29 9.20 -18.07 2.19
N ARG A 30 9.20 -19.19 1.44
CA ARG A 30 8.26 -20.31 1.64
C ARG A 30 8.37 -20.98 3.01
N LYS A 31 9.53 -20.86 3.66
CA LYS A 31 9.75 -21.34 5.04
C LYS A 31 9.35 -20.32 6.11
N GLY A 32 8.82 -19.17 5.73
CA GLY A 32 8.49 -18.07 6.64
C GLY A 32 9.71 -17.35 7.23
N GLN A 33 10.93 -17.62 6.73
CA GLN A 33 12.16 -16.95 7.16
C GLN A 33 12.31 -15.62 6.42
N LEU A 34 11.34 -14.74 6.62
CA LEU A 34 11.17 -13.52 5.80
C LEU A 34 12.35 -12.56 5.92
N GLU A 35 12.96 -12.40 7.11
CA GLU A 35 14.13 -11.53 7.29
C GLU A 35 15.37 -12.05 6.53
N ALA A 36 15.57 -13.35 6.51
CA ALA A 36 16.65 -13.95 5.75
C ALA A 36 16.38 -13.85 4.23
N ALA A 37 15.13 -14.11 3.81
CA ALA A 37 14.71 -13.97 2.42
C ALA A 37 14.90 -12.53 1.94
N LEU A 38 14.52 -11.54 2.75
CA LEU A 38 14.65 -10.12 2.44
C LEU A 38 16.12 -9.74 2.18
N ARG A 39 17.03 -10.12 3.08
CA ARG A 39 18.47 -9.85 2.93
C ARG A 39 19.05 -10.49 1.68
N VAL A 40 18.70 -11.75 1.40
CA VAL A 40 19.19 -12.46 0.21
C VAL A 40 18.65 -11.83 -1.07
N ALA A 41 17.34 -11.50 -1.10
CA ALA A 41 16.73 -10.86 -2.26
C ALA A 41 17.31 -9.46 -2.52
N LEU A 42 17.46 -8.63 -1.48
CA LEU A 42 18.05 -7.29 -1.61
C LEU A 42 19.50 -7.35 -2.10
N ASN A 43 20.34 -8.19 -1.50
CA ASN A 43 21.73 -8.37 -1.94
C ASN A 43 21.83 -8.89 -3.38
N GLY A 44 20.89 -9.74 -3.79
CA GLY A 44 20.80 -10.20 -5.17
C GLY A 44 20.39 -9.09 -6.13
N LEU A 45 19.40 -8.30 -5.74
CA LEU A 45 18.91 -7.15 -6.51
C LEU A 45 19.99 -6.08 -6.70
N GLU A 46 20.77 -5.76 -5.66
CA GLU A 46 21.90 -4.82 -5.75
C GLU A 46 22.94 -5.26 -6.79
N ARG A 47 23.13 -6.56 -6.99
CA ARG A 47 24.05 -7.12 -8.00
C ARG A 47 23.43 -7.25 -9.38
N HIS A 48 22.11 -7.40 -9.44
CA HIS A 48 21.35 -7.62 -10.67
C HIS A 48 20.19 -6.62 -10.81
N PRO A 49 20.46 -5.29 -10.83
CA PRO A 49 19.41 -4.26 -10.79
C PRO A 49 18.55 -4.20 -12.06
N HIS A 50 18.92 -4.92 -13.12
CA HIS A 50 18.17 -5.00 -14.37
C HIS A 50 17.52 -6.37 -14.60
N LEU A 51 17.43 -7.19 -13.56
CA LEU A 51 16.78 -8.50 -13.62
C LEU A 51 15.36 -8.41 -13.07
N ALA A 52 14.36 -8.51 -13.95
CA ALA A 52 12.94 -8.42 -13.55
C ALA A 52 12.55 -9.47 -12.50
N ASP A 53 13.08 -10.69 -12.61
CA ASP A 53 12.85 -11.76 -11.62
C ASP A 53 13.37 -11.39 -10.21
N ALA A 54 14.45 -10.59 -10.12
CA ALA A 54 14.97 -10.15 -8.83
C ALA A 54 14.04 -9.14 -8.16
N HIS A 55 13.50 -8.19 -8.92
CA HIS A 55 12.49 -7.25 -8.46
C HIS A 55 11.20 -7.97 -8.06
N ASP A 56 10.70 -8.92 -8.88
CA ASP A 56 9.52 -9.71 -8.54
C ASP A 56 9.70 -10.51 -7.25
N LEU A 57 10.84 -11.18 -7.09
CA LEU A 57 11.14 -11.94 -5.89
C LEU A 57 11.18 -11.03 -4.65
N TYR A 58 11.85 -9.89 -4.75
CA TYR A 58 11.94 -8.93 -3.65
C TYR A 58 10.56 -8.37 -3.28
N ALA A 59 9.75 -8.02 -4.28
CA ALA A 59 8.36 -7.58 -4.10
C ALA A 59 7.50 -8.63 -3.39
N ARG A 60 7.63 -9.91 -3.75
CA ARG A 60 6.93 -11.01 -3.05
C ARG A 60 7.33 -11.14 -1.59
N VAL A 61 8.61 -11.00 -1.28
CA VAL A 61 9.09 -11.01 0.12
C VAL A 61 8.54 -9.81 0.89
N LEU A 62 8.52 -8.61 0.29
CA LEU A 62 7.94 -7.40 0.87
C LEU A 62 6.44 -7.56 1.12
N THR A 63 5.72 -8.20 0.18
CA THR A 63 4.28 -8.50 0.31
C THR A 63 3.99 -9.41 1.50
N ASP A 64 4.79 -10.46 1.70
CA ASP A 64 4.65 -11.35 2.86
C ASP A 64 4.98 -10.63 4.19
N LYS A 65 5.77 -9.56 4.13
CA LYS A 65 6.04 -8.66 5.26
C LYS A 65 5.01 -7.54 5.40
N HIS A 66 3.97 -7.52 4.56
CA HIS A 66 2.94 -6.47 4.50
C HIS A 66 3.47 -5.07 4.13
N ASP A 67 4.65 -4.98 3.53
CA ASP A 67 5.21 -3.75 2.97
C ASP A 67 4.77 -3.58 1.51
N TYR A 68 3.47 -3.28 1.35
CA TYR A 68 2.80 -3.25 0.04
C TYR A 68 3.26 -2.06 -0.82
N GLU A 69 3.70 -0.98 -0.20
CA GLU A 69 4.17 0.22 -0.92
C GLU A 69 5.47 -0.08 -1.67
N ARG A 70 6.48 -0.61 -0.97
CA ARG A 70 7.73 -0.99 -1.62
C ARG A 70 7.53 -2.18 -2.57
N ALA A 71 6.63 -3.11 -2.25
CA ALA A 71 6.30 -4.20 -3.17
C ALA A 71 5.73 -3.69 -4.49
N PHE A 72 4.88 -2.65 -4.44
CA PHE A 72 4.36 -2.00 -5.64
C PHE A 72 5.48 -1.42 -6.51
N ASP A 73 6.41 -0.67 -5.90
CA ASP A 73 7.53 -0.06 -6.61
C ASP A 73 8.41 -1.11 -7.30
N GLU A 74 8.65 -2.22 -6.62
CA GLU A 74 9.48 -3.29 -7.16
C GLU A 74 8.80 -4.03 -8.33
N TRP A 75 7.49 -4.29 -8.25
CA TRP A 75 6.75 -4.86 -9.37
C TRP A 75 6.60 -3.88 -10.54
N ASP A 76 6.43 -2.58 -10.28
CA ASP A 76 6.44 -1.55 -11.33
C ASP A 76 7.81 -1.53 -12.04
N MET A 77 8.90 -1.61 -11.28
CA MET A 77 10.25 -1.69 -11.84
C MET A 77 10.44 -2.98 -12.65
N ALA A 78 9.95 -4.13 -12.17
CA ALA A 78 9.99 -5.39 -12.94
C ALA A 78 9.29 -5.25 -14.30
N LEU A 79 8.12 -4.57 -14.35
CA LEU A 79 7.40 -4.33 -15.62
C LEU A 79 8.08 -3.28 -16.51
N ARG A 80 8.82 -2.32 -15.96
CA ARG A 80 9.65 -1.41 -16.76
C ARG A 80 10.80 -2.13 -17.46
N ILE A 81 11.38 -3.13 -16.78
CA ILE A 81 12.46 -3.97 -17.33
C ILE A 81 11.89 -5.00 -18.32
N ALA A 82 10.84 -5.68 -17.94
CA ALA A 82 10.17 -6.72 -18.71
C ALA A 82 8.65 -6.53 -18.69
N PRO A 83 8.06 -5.82 -19.67
CA PRO A 83 6.62 -5.49 -19.68
C PRO A 83 5.68 -6.72 -19.69
N ASN A 84 6.20 -7.88 -20.07
CA ASN A 84 5.45 -9.14 -20.10
C ASN A 84 5.76 -10.06 -18.90
N HIS A 85 6.28 -9.53 -17.80
CA HIS A 85 6.61 -10.33 -16.63
C HIS A 85 5.34 -10.71 -15.86
N THR A 86 4.82 -11.91 -16.05
CA THR A 86 3.56 -12.41 -15.48
C THR A 86 3.52 -12.39 -13.96
N GLY A 87 4.65 -12.69 -13.29
CA GLY A 87 4.75 -12.59 -11.84
C GLY A 87 4.45 -11.18 -11.33
N ALA A 88 5.05 -10.16 -11.96
CA ALA A 88 4.82 -8.76 -11.59
C ALA A 88 3.40 -8.29 -11.91
N LEU A 89 2.84 -8.70 -13.05
CA LEU A 89 1.44 -8.42 -13.39
C LEU A 89 0.48 -9.00 -12.34
N LYS A 90 0.66 -10.26 -11.94
CA LYS A 90 -0.13 -10.90 -10.87
C LYS A 90 0.05 -10.21 -9.52
N GLY A 91 1.28 -9.78 -9.22
CA GLY A 91 1.61 -9.06 -7.99
C GLY A 91 0.90 -7.69 -7.89
N LEU A 92 0.99 -6.88 -8.94
CA LEU A 92 0.27 -5.59 -8.99
C LEU A 92 -1.24 -5.78 -8.96
N ALA A 93 -1.78 -6.77 -9.69
CA ALA A 93 -3.19 -7.10 -9.63
C ALA A 93 -3.65 -7.43 -8.20
N PHE A 94 -2.86 -8.20 -7.45
CA PHE A 94 -3.13 -8.49 -6.05
C PHE A 94 -3.17 -7.21 -5.20
N LEU A 95 -2.22 -6.29 -5.39
CA LEU A 95 -2.19 -5.02 -4.63
C LEU A 95 -3.38 -4.12 -4.99
N TYR A 96 -3.74 -4.00 -6.26
CA TYR A 96 -4.93 -3.25 -6.69
C TYR A 96 -6.22 -3.87 -6.13
N PHE A 97 -6.32 -5.19 -6.12
CA PHE A 97 -7.44 -5.89 -5.49
C PHE A 97 -7.53 -5.60 -3.97
N LYS A 98 -6.39 -5.57 -3.27
CA LYS A 98 -6.33 -5.25 -1.83
C LYS A 98 -6.83 -3.84 -1.51
N VAL A 99 -6.63 -2.88 -2.39
CA VAL A 99 -7.11 -1.50 -2.21
C VAL A 99 -8.49 -1.25 -2.83
N GLY A 100 -9.13 -2.29 -3.39
CA GLY A 100 -10.47 -2.22 -3.97
C GLY A 100 -10.52 -1.65 -5.39
N ASP A 101 -9.39 -1.43 -6.04
CA ASP A 101 -9.33 -1.02 -7.46
C ASP A 101 -9.45 -2.25 -8.36
N LEU A 102 -10.68 -2.77 -8.46
CA LEU A 102 -10.98 -3.98 -9.21
C LEU A 102 -10.70 -3.81 -10.71
N THR A 103 -10.84 -2.59 -11.23
CA THR A 103 -10.60 -2.28 -12.65
C THR A 103 -9.12 -2.48 -13.00
N GLN A 104 -8.21 -1.91 -12.22
CA GLN A 104 -6.79 -2.09 -12.43
C GLN A 104 -6.33 -3.53 -12.14
N ALA A 105 -6.90 -4.16 -11.10
CA ALA A 105 -6.63 -5.56 -10.81
C ALA A 105 -6.99 -6.46 -12.01
N GLU A 106 -8.18 -6.29 -12.60
CA GLU A 106 -8.62 -7.04 -13.76
C GLU A 106 -7.75 -6.77 -14.99
N ALA A 107 -7.43 -5.50 -15.28
CA ALA A 107 -6.58 -5.13 -16.41
C ALA A 107 -5.20 -5.81 -16.38
N HIS A 108 -4.55 -5.83 -15.21
CA HIS A 108 -3.26 -6.52 -15.06
C HIS A 108 -3.38 -8.04 -15.21
N LEU A 109 -4.46 -8.66 -14.69
CA LEU A 109 -4.69 -10.09 -14.83
C LEU A 109 -5.02 -10.48 -16.28
N GLU A 110 -5.76 -9.67 -17.03
CA GLU A 110 -6.02 -9.91 -18.45
C GLU A 110 -4.74 -9.81 -19.29
N LEU A 111 -3.82 -8.89 -18.92
CA LEU A 111 -2.49 -8.87 -19.54
C LEU A 111 -1.73 -10.16 -19.24
N ALA A 112 -1.70 -10.61 -18.00
CA ALA A 112 -1.06 -11.84 -17.59
C ALA A 112 -1.66 -13.06 -18.32
N GLN A 113 -2.99 -13.11 -18.46
CA GLN A 113 -3.69 -14.20 -19.15
C GLN A 113 -3.36 -14.26 -20.64
N ARG A 114 -3.14 -13.13 -21.30
CA ARG A 114 -2.70 -13.10 -22.70
C ARG A 114 -1.31 -13.67 -22.90
N ILE A 115 -0.45 -13.56 -21.90
CA ILE A 115 0.93 -14.04 -21.92
C ILE A 115 0.97 -15.53 -21.55
N GLU A 116 0.23 -15.92 -20.51
CA GLU A 116 0.14 -17.30 -20.01
C GLU A 116 -1.33 -17.75 -19.94
N PRO A 117 -1.94 -18.09 -21.10
CA PRO A 117 -3.38 -18.43 -21.16
C PRO A 117 -3.74 -19.71 -20.40
N ASP A 118 -2.79 -20.62 -20.22
CA ASP A 118 -3.00 -21.91 -19.58
C ASP A 118 -2.70 -21.91 -18.07
N ASP A 119 -2.32 -20.76 -17.47
CA ASP A 119 -2.10 -20.66 -16.01
C ASP A 119 -3.45 -20.60 -15.26
N PRO A 120 -3.85 -21.68 -14.54
CA PRO A 120 -5.12 -21.72 -13.85
C PRO A 120 -5.21 -20.70 -12.71
N SER A 121 -4.08 -20.25 -12.16
CA SER A 121 -4.05 -19.27 -11.08
C SER A 121 -4.53 -17.90 -11.55
N ILE A 122 -4.30 -17.55 -12.80
CA ILE A 122 -4.74 -16.28 -13.40
C ILE A 122 -6.26 -16.30 -13.60
N ALA A 123 -6.80 -17.39 -14.15
CA ALA A 123 -8.24 -17.53 -14.33
C ALA A 123 -9.00 -17.50 -13.00
N GLN A 124 -8.46 -18.12 -11.96
CA GLN A 124 -9.02 -18.06 -10.60
C GLN A 124 -8.98 -16.65 -10.04
N ALA A 125 -7.85 -15.92 -10.22
CA ALA A 125 -7.73 -14.54 -9.76
C ALA A 125 -8.72 -13.60 -10.47
N ILE A 126 -8.92 -13.75 -11.79
CA ILE A 126 -9.92 -12.98 -12.55
C ILE A 126 -11.32 -13.27 -12.01
N ALA A 127 -11.67 -14.54 -11.77
CA ALA A 127 -12.98 -14.91 -11.21
C ALA A 127 -13.19 -14.29 -9.83
N MET A 128 -12.15 -14.23 -8.99
CA MET A 128 -12.19 -13.59 -7.66
C MET A 128 -12.41 -12.08 -7.77
N VAL A 129 -11.69 -11.39 -8.66
CA VAL A 129 -11.84 -9.96 -8.90
C VAL A 129 -13.24 -9.62 -9.40
N ARG A 130 -13.77 -10.38 -10.38
CA ARG A 130 -15.14 -10.21 -10.92
C ARG A 130 -16.22 -10.55 -9.91
N GLY A 131 -15.97 -11.49 -9.00
CA GLY A 131 -16.88 -11.85 -7.92
C GLY A 131 -17.00 -10.78 -6.82
N GLY A 132 -16.17 -9.75 -6.84
CA GLY A 132 -16.23 -8.61 -5.90
C GLY A 132 -15.94 -8.97 -4.44
N THR A 133 -15.48 -10.19 -4.17
CA THR A 133 -15.09 -10.61 -2.82
C THR A 133 -13.65 -10.22 -2.54
N ALA A 134 -13.42 -8.93 -2.28
CA ALA A 134 -12.17 -8.51 -1.66
C ALA A 134 -12.04 -9.25 -0.32
N PRO A 135 -10.86 -9.81 0.02
CA PRO A 135 -10.64 -10.38 1.33
C PRO A 135 -10.75 -9.28 2.37
N VAL A 136 -11.87 -9.23 3.06
CA VAL A 136 -12.03 -8.41 4.26
C VAL A 136 -11.16 -9.08 5.31
N HIS A 137 -9.93 -8.62 5.49
CA HIS A 137 -9.16 -8.92 6.69
C HIS A 137 -9.83 -8.21 7.88
N ALA A 138 -10.90 -8.84 8.37
CA ALA A 138 -11.36 -8.60 9.71
C ALA A 138 -10.41 -9.38 10.64
N GLU A 139 -9.30 -8.76 11.04
CA GLU A 139 -8.64 -9.16 12.28
C GLU A 139 -9.54 -8.67 13.42
N ALA A 140 -10.40 -9.60 13.86
CA ALA A 140 -11.14 -9.45 15.09
C ALA A 140 -10.14 -9.48 16.26
N HIS A 141 -9.74 -8.32 16.75
CA HIS A 141 -9.19 -8.20 18.10
C HIS A 141 -10.37 -8.07 19.06
N ALA A 142 -10.48 -9.06 19.94
CA ALA A 142 -11.41 -9.08 21.06
C ALA A 142 -11.17 -7.88 21.99
N PRO A 143 -12.22 -7.29 22.57
CA PRO A 143 -12.07 -6.11 23.42
C PRO A 143 -11.44 -6.46 24.76
N SER A 144 -10.28 -5.90 25.03
CA SER A 144 -9.67 -5.86 26.37
C SER A 144 -10.26 -4.69 27.15
N SER A 145 -10.55 -4.94 28.43
CA SER A 145 -11.20 -4.10 29.41
C SER A 145 -10.69 -2.66 29.54
N PRO A 146 -11.52 -1.71 30.03
CA PRO A 146 -11.18 -0.31 30.06
C PRO A 146 -10.12 0.04 31.12
N PRO A 147 -9.18 0.93 30.82
CA PRO A 147 -8.26 1.49 31.80
C PRO A 147 -8.87 2.70 32.55
N PRO A 148 -8.32 3.05 33.72
CA PRO A 148 -8.86 4.09 34.60
C PRO A 148 -8.51 5.50 34.12
N SER A 149 -9.39 6.41 34.51
CA SER A 149 -9.37 7.88 34.47
C SER A 149 -8.08 8.61 34.11
N SER A 150 -8.22 9.52 33.16
CA SER A 150 -7.24 10.36 32.48
C SER A 150 -6.54 11.41 33.35
N PRO A 151 -5.25 11.67 33.14
CA PRO A 151 -4.58 12.93 33.44
C PRO A 151 -4.78 13.96 32.31
N PRO A 152 -4.44 15.23 32.50
CA PRO A 152 -4.77 16.33 31.61
C PRO A 152 -4.07 16.21 30.26
N VAL A 153 -4.82 16.55 29.20
CA VAL A 153 -4.44 16.47 27.79
C VAL A 153 -3.16 17.28 27.54
N PRO A 154 -2.03 16.64 27.18
CA PRO A 154 -0.89 17.36 26.61
C PRO A 154 -1.25 17.89 25.23
N ALA A 155 -0.69 19.04 24.85
CA ALA A 155 -0.83 19.59 23.51
C ALA A 155 -0.55 18.50 22.45
N LEU A 156 -1.51 18.33 21.53
CA LEU A 156 -1.47 17.34 20.46
C LEU A 156 -0.14 17.50 19.70
N ASP A 157 0.68 16.47 19.74
CA ASP A 157 1.95 16.45 19.01
C ASP A 157 1.63 16.07 17.56
N GLU A 158 1.22 17.07 16.78
CA GLU A 158 0.77 16.96 15.37
C GLU A 158 1.78 16.22 14.48
N ALA A 159 3.07 16.24 14.86
CA ALA A 159 4.14 15.56 14.14
C ALA A 159 4.14 14.03 14.32
N ARG A 160 3.36 13.47 15.26
CA ARG A 160 3.42 12.03 15.59
C ARG A 160 2.40 11.15 14.90
N VAL A 161 1.33 11.71 14.32
CA VAL A 161 0.26 10.90 13.69
C VAL A 161 0.82 9.96 12.62
N PHE A 162 1.75 10.46 11.82
CA PHE A 162 2.34 9.70 10.69
C PHE A 162 3.81 9.35 10.93
N ALA A 163 4.26 9.30 12.17
CA ALA A 163 5.64 8.93 12.49
C ALA A 163 5.96 7.52 11.98
N GLY A 164 7.02 7.38 11.17
CA GLY A 164 7.42 6.11 10.57
C GLY A 164 6.77 5.77 9.23
N LEU A 165 5.94 6.64 8.67
CA LEU A 165 5.47 6.53 7.29
C LEU A 165 6.45 7.27 6.39
N GLU A 166 7.15 6.55 5.49
CA GLU A 166 8.06 7.16 4.53
C GLU A 166 7.29 8.14 3.62
N GLY A 167 7.83 9.36 3.45
CA GLY A 167 7.17 10.43 2.68
C GLY A 167 6.01 11.13 3.40
N ALA A 168 5.81 10.91 4.70
CA ALA A 168 4.70 11.47 5.47
C ALA A 168 4.83 12.96 5.82
N HIS A 169 6.02 13.54 5.65
CA HIS A 169 6.28 14.94 5.99
C HIS A 169 5.69 15.92 4.98
N GLU A 170 5.17 15.46 3.85
CA GLU A 170 4.55 16.32 2.84
C GLU A 170 3.31 15.66 2.24
N GLY A 171 2.26 16.44 2.12
CA GLY A 171 1.07 16.02 1.38
C GLY A 171 0.14 15.04 2.10
N LEU A 172 0.20 14.95 3.45
CA LEU A 172 -0.82 14.28 4.26
C LEU A 172 -1.40 15.28 5.26
N VAL A 173 -2.73 15.25 5.44
CA VAL A 173 -3.40 16.00 6.49
C VAL A 173 -4.56 15.20 7.06
N LEU A 174 -4.60 15.10 8.39
CA LEU A 174 -5.71 14.56 9.15
C LEU A 174 -6.51 15.72 9.74
N ILE A 175 -7.83 15.71 9.54
CA ILE A 175 -8.75 16.74 10.05
C ILE A 175 -9.91 16.11 10.79
N ASP A 176 -10.53 16.86 11.68
CA ASP A 176 -11.80 16.50 12.30
C ASP A 176 -13.01 16.88 11.40
N ALA A 177 -14.21 16.50 11.83
CA ALA A 177 -15.45 16.79 11.11
C ALA A 177 -15.75 18.29 10.96
N ALA A 178 -15.14 19.13 11.77
CA ALA A 178 -15.27 20.59 11.72
C ALA A 178 -14.22 21.24 10.79
N GLY A 179 -13.30 20.44 10.20
CA GLY A 179 -12.21 20.93 9.35
C GLY A 179 -11.01 21.44 10.13
N ARG A 180 -10.87 21.11 11.41
CA ARG A 180 -9.70 21.46 12.20
C ARG A 180 -8.59 20.43 11.96
N VAL A 181 -7.38 20.89 11.72
CA VAL A 181 -6.19 20.05 11.52
C VAL A 181 -5.83 19.33 12.82
N LEU A 182 -5.74 18.01 12.76
CA LEU A 182 -5.30 17.13 13.84
C LEU A 182 -3.83 16.69 13.67
N GLY A 183 -3.31 16.75 12.45
CA GLY A 183 -1.91 16.45 12.16
C GLY A 183 -1.58 16.46 10.67
N GLY A 184 -0.31 16.60 10.36
CA GLY A 184 0.18 16.69 8.99
C GLY A 184 0.22 18.11 8.43
N ALA A 185 0.69 18.26 7.18
CA ALA A 185 0.80 19.54 6.50
C ALA A 185 0.69 19.39 4.98
N LEU A 186 0.15 20.45 4.34
CA LEU A 186 0.05 20.57 2.89
C LEU A 186 0.76 21.83 2.43
N ARG A 187 1.63 21.66 1.43
CA ARG A 187 2.34 22.79 0.82
C ARG A 187 2.11 22.84 -0.67
N THR A 188 2.02 24.05 -1.22
CA THR A 188 2.04 24.23 -2.67
C THR A 188 3.44 23.93 -3.24
N PRO A 189 3.59 23.67 -4.55
CA PRO A 189 4.90 23.55 -5.19
C PRO A 189 5.81 24.77 -4.98
N ALA A 190 5.25 25.94 -4.67
CA ALA A 190 5.97 27.16 -4.32
C ALA A 190 6.36 27.25 -2.82
N GLY A 191 6.04 26.20 -2.02
CA GLY A 191 6.39 26.10 -0.60
C GLY A 191 5.42 26.82 0.35
N ALA A 192 4.34 27.44 -0.14
CA ALA A 192 3.34 28.07 0.72
C ALA A 192 2.52 27.01 1.45
N ASP A 193 2.31 27.19 2.77
CA ASP A 193 1.43 26.36 3.57
C ASP A 193 -0.03 26.67 3.23
N VAL A 194 -0.79 25.64 2.89
CA VAL A 194 -2.22 25.73 2.55
C VAL A 194 -3.07 24.79 3.38
N THR A 195 -2.51 24.24 4.45
CA THR A 195 -3.11 23.20 5.28
C THR A 195 -4.50 23.59 5.79
N ASP A 196 -4.63 24.71 6.48
CA ASP A 196 -5.90 25.15 7.07
C ASP A 196 -6.95 25.51 6.00
N ALA A 197 -6.51 26.13 4.89
CA ALA A 197 -7.42 26.46 3.79
C ALA A 197 -8.01 25.20 3.15
N VAL A 198 -7.19 24.20 2.89
CA VAL A 198 -7.64 22.92 2.32
C VAL A 198 -8.50 22.16 3.31
N ALA A 199 -8.14 22.13 4.59
CA ALA A 199 -8.90 21.47 5.65
C ALA A 199 -10.34 21.99 5.75
N ALA A 200 -10.51 23.33 5.69
CA ALA A 200 -11.83 23.96 5.71
C ALA A 200 -12.72 23.55 4.52
N TYR A 201 -12.14 23.45 3.32
CA TYR A 201 -12.90 22.99 2.13
C TYR A 201 -13.19 21.49 2.16
N LEU A 202 -12.27 20.67 2.68
CA LEU A 202 -12.41 19.22 2.70
C LEU A 202 -13.58 18.75 3.54
N ALA A 203 -13.87 19.42 4.64
CA ALA A 203 -15.05 19.13 5.48
C ALA A 203 -16.36 19.21 4.67
N GLY A 204 -16.50 20.22 3.81
CA GLY A 204 -17.65 20.37 2.91
C GLY A 204 -17.72 19.26 1.84
N VAL A 205 -16.59 18.92 1.21
CA VAL A 205 -16.50 17.87 0.19
C VAL A 205 -16.95 16.52 0.74
N SER A 206 -16.56 16.18 1.97
CA SER A 206 -16.97 14.94 2.62
C SER A 206 -18.49 14.84 2.80
N GLN A 207 -19.14 15.91 3.20
CA GLN A 207 -20.60 15.92 3.38
C GLN A 207 -21.33 15.73 2.06
N GLU A 208 -20.88 16.37 0.98
CA GLU A 208 -21.49 16.21 -0.34
C GLU A 208 -21.24 14.81 -0.91
N ALA A 209 -20.06 14.24 -0.73
CA ALA A 209 -19.76 12.86 -1.11
C ALA A 209 -20.69 11.86 -0.38
N ALA A 210 -20.91 12.06 0.92
CA ALA A 210 -21.82 11.23 1.71
C ALA A 210 -23.27 11.34 1.22
N ARG A 211 -23.75 12.55 0.90
CA ARG A 211 -25.08 12.77 0.33
C ARG A 211 -25.22 12.07 -1.03
N THR A 212 -24.24 12.23 -1.90
CA THR A 212 -24.23 11.63 -3.22
C THR A 212 -24.25 10.09 -3.14
N ALA A 213 -23.40 9.50 -2.30
CA ALA A 213 -23.36 8.05 -2.07
C ALA A 213 -24.73 7.51 -1.57
N LYS A 214 -25.37 8.24 -0.68
CA LYS A 214 -26.72 7.90 -0.17
C LYS A 214 -27.77 7.96 -1.28
N LEU A 215 -27.76 9.00 -2.10
CA LEU A 215 -28.69 9.15 -3.23
C LEU A 215 -28.55 8.05 -4.28
N LEU A 216 -27.32 7.59 -4.51
CA LEU A 216 -26.99 6.53 -5.45
C LEU A 216 -27.16 5.12 -4.85
N GLY A 217 -27.52 4.99 -3.57
CA GLY A 217 -27.66 3.70 -2.90
C GLY A 217 -26.36 2.95 -2.68
N LEU A 218 -25.21 3.65 -2.74
CA LEU A 218 -23.87 3.05 -2.59
C LEU A 218 -23.48 2.74 -1.13
N GLY A 219 -24.33 3.16 -0.17
CA GLY A 219 -24.01 3.02 1.25
C GLY A 219 -23.05 4.11 1.76
N THR A 220 -22.23 3.77 2.76
CA THR A 220 -21.17 4.68 3.25
C THR A 220 -19.95 4.59 2.35
N TRP A 221 -19.45 5.74 1.88
CA TRP A 221 -18.22 5.76 1.13
C TRP A 221 -17.00 5.59 2.06
N SER A 222 -16.01 4.82 1.61
CA SER A 222 -14.77 4.54 2.37
C SER A 222 -13.59 5.41 1.95
N GLY A 223 -13.59 5.87 0.70
CA GLY A 223 -12.55 6.71 0.14
C GLY A 223 -12.91 7.23 -1.24
N LEU A 224 -12.23 8.28 -1.67
CA LEU A 224 -12.35 8.91 -2.97
C LEU A 224 -10.95 9.21 -3.50
N SER A 225 -10.65 8.75 -4.71
CA SER A 225 -9.43 9.14 -5.42
C SER A 225 -9.79 10.03 -6.61
N ALA A 226 -8.98 11.05 -6.84
CA ALA A 226 -9.10 11.91 -8.01
C ALA A 226 -7.74 12.20 -8.61
N GLU A 227 -7.68 12.14 -9.95
CA GLU A 227 -6.49 12.48 -10.72
C GLU A 227 -6.61 13.90 -11.26
N GLY A 228 -5.62 14.73 -10.96
CA GLY A 228 -5.50 16.09 -11.45
C GLY A 228 -4.39 16.23 -12.49
N ARG A 229 -4.35 17.37 -13.16
CA ARG A 229 -3.31 17.67 -14.15
C ARG A 229 -1.91 17.69 -13.56
N HIS A 230 -1.76 18.06 -12.29
CA HIS A 230 -0.48 18.28 -11.62
C HIS A 230 -0.24 17.34 -10.41
N GLY A 231 -1.23 16.51 -10.04
CA GLY A 231 -1.10 15.60 -8.92
C GLY A 231 -2.36 14.78 -8.71
N ASN A 232 -2.23 13.79 -7.86
CA ASN A 232 -3.25 12.85 -7.48
C ASN A 232 -3.64 13.06 -6.02
N VAL A 233 -4.91 12.89 -5.71
CA VAL A 233 -5.43 13.02 -4.35
C VAL A 233 -6.22 11.79 -3.95
N HIS A 234 -6.16 11.46 -2.67
CA HIS A 234 -7.01 10.45 -2.05
C HIS A 234 -7.56 10.98 -0.73
N VAL A 235 -8.86 10.83 -0.54
CA VAL A 235 -9.56 11.17 0.71
C VAL A 235 -10.13 9.90 1.31
N SER A 236 -9.92 9.67 2.60
CA SER A 236 -10.46 8.52 3.32
C SER A 236 -10.97 8.91 4.71
N HIS A 237 -11.70 8.00 5.35
CA HIS A 237 -12.25 8.16 6.69
C HIS A 237 -11.53 7.24 7.68
N PRO A 238 -10.57 7.72 8.48
CA PRO A 238 -10.00 6.96 9.59
C PRO A 238 -11.03 6.69 10.70
N SER A 239 -11.99 7.59 10.88
CA SER A 239 -13.13 7.42 11.79
C SER A 239 -14.36 8.15 11.24
N LYS A 240 -15.51 8.03 11.93
CA LYS A 240 -16.75 8.75 11.56
C LYS A 240 -16.61 10.28 11.66
N GLU A 241 -15.66 10.75 12.43
CA GLU A 241 -15.47 12.16 12.77
C GLU A 241 -14.13 12.72 12.27
N ALA A 242 -13.40 11.94 11.47
CA ALA A 242 -12.12 12.36 10.93
C ALA A 242 -11.98 12.02 9.45
N LEU A 243 -11.25 12.88 8.74
CA LEU A 243 -10.89 12.76 7.33
C LEU A 243 -9.38 12.79 7.18
N LEU A 244 -8.88 11.95 6.32
CA LEU A 244 -7.48 11.95 5.88
C LEU A 244 -7.43 12.31 4.41
N LEU A 245 -6.66 13.35 4.08
CA LEU A 245 -6.28 13.69 2.71
C LEU A 245 -4.83 13.29 2.46
N VAL A 246 -4.59 12.61 1.36
CA VAL A 246 -3.26 12.29 0.84
C VAL A 246 -3.13 12.92 -0.54
N VAL A 247 -2.09 13.73 -0.73
CA VAL A 247 -1.78 14.40 -2.00
C VAL A 247 -0.39 13.94 -2.46
N ARG A 248 -0.25 13.59 -3.72
CA ARG A 248 1.03 13.27 -4.36
C ARG A 248 1.10 13.91 -5.74
N ASP A 249 2.32 14.12 -6.22
CA ASP A 249 2.52 14.55 -7.60
C ASP A 249 2.03 13.47 -8.59
N ARG A 250 1.93 13.84 -9.86
CA ARG A 250 1.42 12.96 -10.91
C ARG A 250 2.35 11.77 -11.20
N GLY A 251 3.60 11.83 -10.79
CA GLY A 251 4.57 10.74 -10.95
C GLY A 251 4.23 9.52 -10.09
N VAL A 252 3.39 9.71 -9.07
CA VAL A 252 2.93 8.60 -8.20
C VAL A 252 1.64 7.99 -8.80
N PRO A 253 1.65 6.73 -9.24
CA PRO A 253 0.46 6.04 -9.75
C PRO A 253 -0.68 6.01 -8.71
N LEU A 254 -1.95 6.05 -9.17
CA LEU A 254 -3.11 6.00 -8.28
C LEU A 254 -3.13 4.76 -7.37
N GLY A 255 -2.67 3.61 -7.86
CA GLY A 255 -2.57 2.38 -7.04
C GLY A 255 -1.60 2.54 -5.88
N ARG A 256 -0.43 3.13 -6.10
CA ARG A 256 0.53 3.43 -5.03
C ARG A 256 -0.04 4.47 -4.05
N LEU A 257 -0.71 5.51 -4.56
CA LEU A 257 -1.39 6.49 -3.73
C LEU A 257 -2.44 5.82 -2.83
N ALA A 258 -3.24 4.88 -3.36
CA ALA A 258 -4.25 4.15 -2.61
C ALA A 258 -3.64 3.28 -1.50
N ILE A 259 -2.52 2.60 -1.77
CA ILE A 259 -1.78 1.80 -0.77
C ILE A 259 -1.25 2.70 0.35
N LEU A 260 -0.61 3.82 -0.01
CA LEU A 260 -0.13 4.81 0.95
C LEU A 260 -1.28 5.37 1.81
N ALA A 261 -2.39 5.73 1.17
CA ALA A 261 -3.58 6.23 1.86
C ALA A 261 -4.17 5.19 2.82
N GLN A 262 -4.21 3.92 2.44
CA GLN A 262 -4.67 2.84 3.31
C GLN A 262 -3.78 2.70 4.56
N ARG A 263 -2.46 2.75 4.40
CA ARG A 263 -1.51 2.72 5.53
C ARG A 263 -1.67 3.95 6.43
N ALA A 264 -1.74 5.14 5.84
CA ALA A 264 -1.94 6.39 6.57
C ALA A 264 -3.27 6.40 7.32
N THR A 265 -4.35 5.87 6.71
CA THR A 265 -5.67 5.71 7.35
C THR A 265 -5.60 4.80 8.56
N ALA A 266 -4.94 3.64 8.45
CA ALA A 266 -4.77 2.71 9.57
C ALA A 266 -3.91 3.29 10.71
N MET A 267 -2.93 4.14 10.39
CA MET A 267 -2.13 4.84 11.40
C MET A 267 -2.96 5.93 12.10
N ALA A 268 -3.67 6.74 11.33
CA ALA A 268 -4.55 7.77 11.87
C ALA A 268 -5.66 7.18 12.74
N GLN A 269 -6.26 6.06 12.35
CA GLN A 269 -7.25 5.34 13.14
C GLN A 269 -6.69 4.92 14.50
N ARG A 270 -5.53 4.24 14.52
CA ARG A 270 -4.87 3.84 15.78
C ARG A 270 -4.51 5.02 16.67
N TRP A 271 -4.07 6.14 16.06
CA TRP A 271 -3.77 7.35 16.81
C TRP A 271 -5.03 7.97 17.43
N LEU A 272 -6.15 8.04 16.69
CA LEU A 272 -7.44 8.53 17.17
C LEU A 272 -8.02 7.66 18.30
N GLU A 273 -7.79 6.34 18.29
CA GLU A 273 -8.22 5.41 19.34
C GLU A 273 -7.41 5.58 20.64
N GLN A 274 -6.27 6.25 20.61
CA GLN A 274 -5.39 6.49 21.75
C GLN A 274 -5.62 7.88 22.40
N GLN A 275 -6.47 8.73 21.81
CA GLN A 275 -6.83 10.04 22.32
C GLN A 275 -8.08 9.99 23.20
#